data_7e5f1362d03786f0297809967fa2d297
#
_entry.id   7e5f1362d03786f0297809967fa2d297
#
_cell.length_a   1.000
_cell.length_b   1.000
_cell.length_c   1.000
_cell.angle_alpha   90.00
_cell.angle_beta   90.00
_cell.angle_gamma   90.00
#
_symmetry.space_group_name_H-M   'P 1'
#
loop_
_entity.id
_entity.type
_entity.pdbx_description
1 polymer ?
#
loop_
_entity_poly.entity_id
_entity_poly.type
_entity_poly.pdbx_seq_one_letter_code
_entity_poly.pdbx_strand_id
1 'polypeptide(L)'
;TDKTPYRSEILLMYRRGLLSGMDAKGSFYPDRSVSRAEIAALLTRVVKPETRLTLTWTVAPYHSVKNATLASLVKAPASTSLPTSAKDTAAIDGLVRNMLARGEHTITLNYSKALTTATASALTQAFTSCVKTYCEQMYNAVSCRSYSTGKIVLTFSSTACTAKTLESYRAKALAAAIKVHDSLWESGTLSYDMSQYEIARTYFQWLCDHCRYDNAAADDSASHLTYGALVSGLAVCDGYTGAYNLLLKLEGIECTSLFNNSHIWTLATLDGTQYHIDVTWGDQYGRTDLRYFGMSEEQSYQCHPWGTADKKK
;
A
#
# COMPACT_ATOMS: atom_id res chain seq x y z
N THR A 1 19.10 -2.08 13.06
CA THR A 1 18.12 -3.12 12.69
C THR A 1 16.72 -2.51 12.67
N ASP A 2 15.78 -3.12 11.94
CA ASP A 2 14.40 -2.60 11.80
C ASP A 2 13.58 -2.58 13.12
N LYS A 3 14.14 -3.13 14.19
CA LYS A 3 13.55 -3.18 15.53
C LYS A 3 14.13 -2.16 16.50
N THR A 4 15.04 -1.27 16.06
CA THR A 4 15.62 -0.25 16.95
C THR A 4 14.58 0.81 17.25
N PRO A 5 14.23 1.08 18.55
CA PRO A 5 13.36 2.19 18.92
C PRO A 5 13.91 3.52 18.37
N TYR A 6 13.01 4.43 17.95
CA TYR A 6 13.37 5.76 17.41
C TYR A 6 14.34 5.71 16.21
N ARG A 7 14.25 4.65 15.38
CA ARG A 7 15.15 4.46 14.23
C ARG A 7 15.12 5.65 13.25
N SER A 8 13.96 6.18 12.95
CA SER A 8 13.75 7.32 12.06
C SER A 8 14.44 8.58 12.59
N GLU A 9 14.26 8.89 13.87
CA GLU A 9 14.85 10.04 14.52
C GLU A 9 16.38 9.92 14.59
N ILE A 10 16.89 8.72 14.89
CA ILE A 10 18.34 8.44 14.89
C ILE A 10 18.92 8.65 13.49
N LEU A 11 18.26 8.13 12.45
CA LEU A 11 18.70 8.30 11.06
C LEU A 11 18.67 9.77 10.64
N LEU A 12 17.63 10.52 11.04
CA LEU A 12 17.53 11.95 10.79
C LEU A 12 18.69 12.72 11.44
N MET A 13 19.02 12.40 12.69
CA MET A 13 20.15 13.03 13.40
C MET A 13 21.49 12.74 12.73
N TYR A 14 21.68 11.51 12.25
CA TYR A 14 22.86 11.17 11.44
C TYR A 14 22.94 12.05 10.18
N ARG A 15 21.87 12.10 9.40
CA ARG A 15 21.82 12.82 8.12
C ARG A 15 22.06 14.31 8.26
N ARG A 16 21.59 14.89 9.37
CA ARG A 16 21.83 16.29 9.70
C ARG A 16 23.23 16.54 10.27
N GLY A 17 24.10 15.53 10.29
CA GLY A 17 25.46 15.64 10.82
C GLY A 17 25.51 15.86 12.33
N LEU A 18 24.43 15.53 13.05
CA LEU A 18 24.37 15.63 14.50
C LEU A 18 25.03 14.44 15.20
N LEU A 19 24.94 13.25 14.60
CA LEU A 19 25.54 12.00 15.05
C LEU A 19 26.49 11.45 13.99
N SER A 20 27.56 10.73 14.41
CA SER A 20 28.52 10.08 13.52
C SER A 20 28.60 8.56 13.63
N GLY A 21 27.85 7.98 14.58
CA GLY A 21 28.05 6.59 14.99
C GLY A 21 29.16 6.43 16.03
N MET A 22 29.32 5.21 16.49
CA MET A 22 30.21 4.84 17.61
C MET A 22 31.50 4.17 17.15
N ASP A 23 31.57 3.79 15.87
CA ASP A 23 32.73 3.15 15.24
C ASP A 23 32.92 3.67 13.81
N ALA A 24 33.98 3.21 13.17
CA ALA A 24 34.31 3.58 11.78
C ALA A 24 33.23 3.13 10.75
N LYS A 25 32.29 2.25 11.13
CA LYS A 25 31.18 1.79 10.31
C LYS A 25 29.91 2.61 10.53
N GLY A 26 29.92 3.59 11.43
CA GLY A 26 28.77 4.39 11.78
C GLY A 26 27.71 3.64 12.61
N SER A 27 28.09 2.57 13.31
CA SER A 27 27.17 1.78 14.13
C SER A 27 26.58 2.59 15.27
N PHE A 28 25.29 2.38 15.58
CA PHE A 28 24.58 2.98 16.69
C PHE A 28 24.17 1.88 17.70
N TYR A 29 24.47 2.14 18.97
CA TYR A 29 24.20 1.23 20.09
C TYR A 29 23.16 1.88 21.00
N PRO A 30 21.84 1.61 20.83
CA PRO A 30 20.74 2.34 21.52
C PRO A 30 20.78 2.19 23.04
N ASP A 31 21.30 1.08 23.55
CA ASP A 31 21.33 0.76 24.97
C ASP A 31 22.60 1.26 25.68
N ARG A 32 23.51 1.92 24.96
CA ARG A 32 24.76 2.45 25.52
C ARG A 32 24.52 3.78 26.25
N SER A 33 25.11 3.95 27.43
CA SER A 33 25.15 5.22 28.14
C SER A 33 25.89 6.28 27.35
N VAL A 34 25.32 7.49 27.28
CA VAL A 34 25.91 8.64 26.60
C VAL A 34 26.69 9.49 27.63
N SER A 35 27.94 9.84 27.31
CA SER A 35 28.77 10.69 28.18
C SER A 35 28.32 12.17 28.10
N ARG A 36 28.68 12.96 29.12
CA ARG A 36 28.45 14.41 29.13
C ARG A 36 29.11 15.12 27.94
N ALA A 37 30.31 14.65 27.53
CA ALA A 37 31.03 15.20 26.37
C ALA A 37 30.27 14.94 25.05
N GLU A 38 29.70 13.75 24.88
CA GLU A 38 28.91 13.41 23.70
C GLU A 38 27.62 14.23 23.63
N ILE A 39 26.94 14.42 24.79
CA ILE A 39 25.77 15.31 24.87
C ILE A 39 26.15 16.74 24.52
N ALA A 40 27.25 17.26 25.08
CA ALA A 40 27.71 18.62 24.80
C ALA A 40 28.05 18.81 23.31
N ALA A 41 28.73 17.85 22.68
CA ALA A 41 29.02 17.87 21.25
C ALA A 41 27.71 17.85 20.41
N LEU A 42 26.75 17.02 20.78
CA LEU A 42 25.44 16.97 20.12
C LEU A 42 24.70 18.30 20.20
N LEU A 43 24.58 18.86 21.40
CA LEU A 43 23.93 20.16 21.62
C LEU A 43 24.64 21.29 20.85
N THR A 44 25.98 21.28 20.81
CA THR A 44 26.72 22.24 20.00
C THR A 44 26.36 22.17 18.52
N ARG A 45 26.26 20.97 17.94
CA ARG A 45 25.86 20.76 16.53
C ARG A 45 24.41 21.14 16.25
N VAL A 46 23.54 21.02 17.25
CA VAL A 46 22.13 21.47 17.14
C VAL A 46 22.09 23.00 17.05
N VAL A 47 22.82 23.71 17.93
CA VAL A 47 22.79 25.18 18.07
C VAL A 47 23.64 25.87 17.01
N LYS A 48 24.76 25.25 16.60
CA LYS A 48 25.73 25.81 15.65
C LYS A 48 25.81 24.90 14.40
N PRO A 49 25.01 25.18 13.36
CA PRO A 49 24.99 24.36 12.15
C PRO A 49 26.35 24.17 11.45
N GLU A 50 27.24 25.16 11.60
CA GLU A 50 28.62 25.10 11.05
C GLU A 50 29.50 24.05 11.74
N THR A 51 29.14 23.57 12.91
CA THR A 51 29.85 22.47 13.62
C THR A 51 29.34 21.09 13.31
N ARG A 52 28.34 20.97 12.44
CA ARG A 52 27.78 19.68 12.01
C ARG A 52 28.80 18.89 11.23
N LEU A 53 28.76 17.58 11.39
CA LEU A 53 29.68 16.67 10.73
C LEU A 53 29.32 16.59 9.24
N THR A 54 30.32 16.72 8.39
CA THR A 54 30.21 16.32 6.98
C THR A 54 30.44 14.83 6.93
N LEU A 55 29.34 14.06 6.87
CA LEU A 55 29.41 12.61 6.77
C LEU A 55 29.43 12.23 5.28
N THR A 56 30.53 11.66 4.84
CA THR A 56 30.59 10.99 3.53
C THR A 56 29.89 9.64 3.68
N TRP A 57 28.60 9.64 3.39
CA TRP A 57 27.88 8.40 3.27
C TRP A 57 28.28 7.72 1.95
N THR A 58 28.80 6.51 2.02
CA THR A 58 28.42 5.55 0.99
C THR A 58 26.93 5.30 1.26
N VAL A 59 26.07 6.08 0.62
CA VAL A 59 24.64 5.85 0.62
C VAL A 59 24.50 4.41 0.19
N ALA A 60 24.00 3.54 1.07
CA ALA A 60 23.52 2.25 0.61
C ALA A 60 22.59 2.59 -0.56
N PRO A 61 22.80 1.99 -1.74
CA PRO A 61 21.98 2.34 -2.89
C PRO A 61 20.53 2.28 -2.45
N TYR A 62 19.73 3.27 -2.86
CA TYR A 62 18.31 3.28 -2.56
C TYR A 62 17.76 1.87 -2.74
N HIS A 63 16.79 1.51 -1.93
CA HIS A 63 16.26 0.14 -1.94
C HIS A 63 15.68 -0.14 -3.32
N SER A 64 16.50 -0.75 -4.20
CA SER A 64 16.09 -1.03 -5.57
C SER A 64 14.92 -2.00 -5.56
N VAL A 65 13.81 -1.57 -6.11
CA VAL A 65 12.59 -2.39 -6.24
C VAL A 65 12.52 -3.14 -7.57
N LYS A 66 13.61 -3.19 -8.34
CA LYS A 66 13.69 -3.84 -9.67
C LYS A 66 13.21 -5.29 -9.69
N ASN A 67 13.35 -6.00 -8.59
CA ASN A 67 12.92 -7.39 -8.46
C ASN A 67 11.56 -7.52 -7.74
N ALA A 68 10.86 -6.42 -7.49
CA ALA A 68 9.54 -6.48 -6.90
C ALA A 68 8.55 -7.19 -7.84
N THR A 69 7.69 -7.99 -7.25
CA THR A 69 6.55 -8.61 -7.92
C THR A 69 5.30 -8.25 -7.13
N LEU A 70 4.13 -8.23 -7.78
CA LEU A 70 2.89 -7.98 -7.05
C LEU A 70 2.69 -8.98 -5.89
N ALA A 71 3.16 -10.22 -6.08
CA ALA A 71 3.14 -11.25 -5.02
C ALA A 71 4.06 -10.90 -3.85
N SER A 72 5.27 -10.40 -4.11
CA SER A 72 6.22 -10.04 -3.05
C SER A 72 5.79 -8.84 -2.20
N LEU A 73 4.85 -8.02 -2.69
CA LEU A 73 4.31 -6.88 -1.97
C LEU A 73 3.18 -7.26 -0.99
N VAL A 74 2.78 -8.52 -0.96
CA VAL A 74 1.73 -9.02 -0.07
C VAL A 74 2.35 -9.71 1.15
N LYS A 75 2.01 -9.23 2.35
CA LYS A 75 2.42 -9.86 3.62
C LYS A 75 1.46 -11.01 3.94
N ALA A 76 1.77 -12.23 3.48
CA ALA A 76 0.95 -13.41 3.78
C ALA A 76 1.10 -13.83 5.25
N PRO A 77 0.03 -14.29 5.93
CA PRO A 77 0.14 -14.85 7.26
C PRO A 77 0.81 -16.24 7.22
N ALA A 78 1.44 -16.63 8.33
CA ALA A 78 2.14 -17.92 8.45
C ALA A 78 1.17 -19.12 8.38
N SER A 79 -0.08 -18.92 8.74
CA SER A 79 -1.12 -19.96 8.70
C SER A 79 -2.47 -19.36 8.35
N THR A 80 -3.35 -20.16 7.77
CA THR A 80 -4.73 -19.79 7.46
C THR A 80 -5.68 -20.89 7.96
N SER A 81 -6.87 -20.48 8.34
CA SER A 81 -7.96 -21.39 8.71
C SER A 81 -9.03 -21.42 7.63
N LEU A 82 -9.81 -22.47 7.60
CA LEU A 82 -10.98 -22.58 6.75
C LEU A 82 -12.09 -21.68 7.32
N PRO A 83 -12.67 -20.73 6.56
CA PRO A 83 -13.72 -19.86 7.07
C PRO A 83 -15.00 -20.68 7.37
N THR A 84 -15.57 -20.49 8.55
CA THR A 84 -16.79 -21.16 8.98
C THR A 84 -18.05 -20.45 8.49
N SER A 85 -17.93 -19.17 8.16
CA SER A 85 -19.01 -18.33 7.64
C SER A 85 -18.44 -17.13 6.86
N ALA A 86 -19.31 -16.40 6.18
CA ALA A 86 -18.96 -15.14 5.51
C ALA A 86 -18.51 -14.02 6.48
N LYS A 87 -18.76 -14.18 7.79
CA LYS A 87 -18.34 -13.24 8.83
C LYS A 87 -16.93 -13.51 9.36
N ASP A 88 -16.32 -14.61 8.95
CA ASP A 88 -14.97 -14.99 9.35
C ASP A 88 -13.92 -14.23 8.49
N THR A 89 -13.92 -12.92 8.67
CA THR A 89 -13.14 -11.97 7.83
C THR A 89 -11.64 -12.22 7.94
N ALA A 90 -11.13 -12.61 9.11
CA ALA A 90 -9.71 -12.89 9.31
C ALA A 90 -9.24 -14.13 8.53
N ALA A 91 -10.04 -15.21 8.52
CA ALA A 91 -9.74 -16.41 7.75
C ALA A 91 -9.79 -16.13 6.24
N ILE A 92 -10.80 -15.36 5.80
CA ILE A 92 -10.97 -14.97 4.39
C ILE A 92 -9.79 -14.11 3.93
N ASP A 93 -9.43 -13.08 4.70
CA ASP A 93 -8.28 -12.21 4.42
C ASP A 93 -6.96 -13.00 4.38
N GLY A 94 -6.75 -13.90 5.34
CA GLY A 94 -5.57 -14.75 5.36
C GLY A 94 -5.44 -15.62 4.11
N LEU A 95 -6.53 -16.21 3.65
CA LEU A 95 -6.55 -17.02 2.42
C LEU A 95 -6.31 -16.19 1.17
N VAL A 96 -6.92 -14.99 1.08
CA VAL A 96 -6.69 -14.06 -0.05
C VAL A 96 -5.24 -13.63 -0.09
N ARG A 97 -4.65 -13.21 1.02
CA ARG A 97 -3.23 -12.81 1.07
C ARG A 97 -2.30 -13.96 0.69
N ASN A 98 -2.56 -15.18 1.15
CA ASN A 98 -1.77 -16.34 0.76
C ASN A 98 -1.85 -16.64 -0.74
N MET A 99 -3.03 -16.55 -1.33
CA MET A 99 -3.22 -16.70 -2.78
C MET A 99 -2.42 -15.63 -3.55
N LEU A 100 -2.58 -14.36 -3.16
CA LEU A 100 -1.90 -13.24 -3.80
C LEU A 100 -0.37 -13.34 -3.66
N ALA A 101 0.13 -13.72 -2.48
CA ALA A 101 1.57 -13.87 -2.23
C ALA A 101 2.21 -15.03 -3.02
N ARG A 102 1.42 -16.02 -3.44
CA ARG A 102 1.86 -17.08 -4.35
C ARG A 102 1.72 -16.71 -5.82
N GLY A 103 1.17 -15.53 -6.13
CA GLY A 103 0.88 -15.12 -7.50
C GLY A 103 -0.24 -15.94 -8.17
N GLU A 104 -1.09 -16.57 -7.36
CA GLU A 104 -2.21 -17.38 -7.82
C GLU A 104 -3.47 -16.52 -7.98
N HIS A 105 -4.48 -17.10 -8.60
CA HIS A 105 -5.80 -16.48 -8.80
C HIS A 105 -6.95 -17.45 -8.43
N THR A 106 -6.63 -18.52 -7.69
CA THR A 106 -7.63 -19.50 -7.25
C THR A 106 -7.40 -19.87 -5.79
N ILE A 107 -8.52 -20.09 -5.06
CA ILE A 107 -8.52 -20.68 -3.72
C ILE A 107 -9.37 -21.93 -3.73
N THR A 108 -8.85 -23.03 -3.20
CA THR A 108 -9.64 -24.25 -2.98
C THR A 108 -9.93 -24.41 -1.49
N LEU A 109 -11.20 -24.54 -1.14
CA LEU A 109 -11.70 -24.81 0.20
C LEU A 109 -12.27 -26.21 0.24
N ASN A 110 -11.92 -27.01 1.27
CA ASN A 110 -12.37 -28.38 1.43
C ASN A 110 -13.16 -28.48 2.75
N TYR A 111 -14.47 -28.48 2.67
CA TYR A 111 -15.35 -28.72 3.81
C TYR A 111 -15.68 -30.21 3.92
N SER A 112 -16.00 -30.65 5.13
CA SER A 112 -16.41 -32.05 5.38
C SER A 112 -17.74 -32.44 4.74
N LYS A 113 -18.56 -31.41 4.38
CA LYS A 113 -19.88 -31.57 3.73
C LYS A 113 -20.09 -30.46 2.71
N ALA A 114 -20.92 -30.73 1.72
CA ALA A 114 -21.36 -29.69 0.77
C ALA A 114 -22.04 -28.52 1.51
N LEU A 115 -21.70 -27.31 1.11
CA LEU A 115 -22.37 -26.11 1.61
C LEU A 115 -23.70 -25.92 0.87
N THR A 116 -24.63 -25.25 1.54
CA THR A 116 -25.84 -24.78 0.86
C THR A 116 -25.48 -23.68 -0.16
N THR A 117 -26.32 -23.51 -1.18
CA THR A 117 -26.14 -22.44 -2.17
C THR A 117 -26.07 -21.07 -1.52
N ALA A 118 -26.90 -20.81 -0.51
CA ALA A 118 -26.90 -19.54 0.22
C ALA A 118 -25.57 -19.29 0.93
N THR A 119 -25.02 -20.31 1.61
CA THR A 119 -23.71 -20.20 2.29
C THR A 119 -22.57 -19.99 1.30
N ALA A 120 -22.55 -20.74 0.20
CA ALA A 120 -21.55 -20.59 -0.85
C ALA A 120 -21.60 -19.20 -1.50
N SER A 121 -22.80 -18.67 -1.75
CA SER A 121 -22.99 -17.31 -2.28
C SER A 121 -22.52 -16.25 -1.31
N ALA A 122 -22.84 -16.35 -0.02
CA ALA A 122 -22.40 -15.43 1.01
C ALA A 122 -20.86 -15.42 1.16
N LEU A 123 -20.23 -16.61 1.13
CA LEU A 123 -18.76 -16.71 1.13
C LEU A 123 -18.15 -16.06 -0.12
N THR A 124 -18.72 -16.29 -1.30
CA THR A 124 -18.24 -15.69 -2.55
C THR A 124 -18.27 -14.17 -2.47
N GLN A 125 -19.34 -13.58 -1.96
CA GLN A 125 -19.47 -12.14 -1.75
C GLN A 125 -18.42 -11.63 -0.75
N ALA A 126 -18.17 -12.34 0.34
CA ALA A 126 -17.17 -11.98 1.33
C ALA A 126 -15.74 -12.01 0.75
N PHE A 127 -15.40 -13.01 -0.07
CA PHE A 127 -14.12 -13.06 -0.80
C PHE A 127 -14.04 -11.94 -1.85
N THR A 128 -15.13 -11.60 -2.53
CA THR A 128 -15.17 -10.47 -3.46
C THR A 128 -14.90 -9.14 -2.75
N SER A 129 -15.55 -8.92 -1.61
CA SER A 129 -15.32 -7.74 -0.78
C SER A 129 -13.87 -7.70 -0.26
N CYS A 130 -13.33 -8.83 0.20
CA CYS A 130 -11.97 -8.91 0.69
C CYS A 130 -10.94 -8.59 -0.40
N VAL A 131 -11.06 -9.17 -1.60
CA VAL A 131 -10.04 -8.92 -2.65
C VAL A 131 -10.04 -7.47 -3.15
N LYS A 132 -11.16 -6.76 -3.06
CA LYS A 132 -11.24 -5.33 -3.38
C LYS A 132 -10.40 -4.45 -2.46
N THR A 133 -10.11 -4.91 -1.23
CA THR A 133 -9.18 -4.19 -0.34
C THR A 133 -7.74 -4.21 -0.83
N TYR A 134 -7.43 -5.06 -1.81
CA TYR A 134 -6.15 -5.20 -2.50
C TYR A 134 -6.27 -4.73 -3.96
N CYS A 135 -6.87 -3.56 -4.19
CA CYS A 135 -7.19 -3.08 -5.54
C CYS A 135 -5.96 -2.93 -6.45
N GLU A 136 -4.76 -2.74 -5.90
CA GLU A 136 -3.50 -2.77 -6.64
C GLU A 136 -3.21 -4.13 -7.30
N GLN A 137 -3.86 -5.20 -6.84
CA GLN A 137 -3.79 -6.53 -7.43
C GLN A 137 -4.73 -6.71 -8.64
N MET A 138 -5.64 -5.75 -8.85
CA MET A 138 -6.57 -5.66 -10.00
C MET A 138 -7.61 -6.77 -10.10
N TYR A 139 -7.83 -7.54 -9.03
CA TYR A 139 -8.96 -8.46 -8.92
C TYR A 139 -10.13 -7.76 -8.25
N ASN A 140 -11.34 -7.85 -8.85
CA ASN A 140 -12.54 -7.24 -8.29
C ASN A 140 -13.78 -8.15 -8.35
N ALA A 141 -13.64 -9.35 -8.90
CA ALA A 141 -14.70 -10.34 -9.00
C ALA A 141 -14.22 -11.72 -8.61
N VAL A 142 -15.11 -12.51 -8.01
CA VAL A 142 -14.88 -13.90 -7.62
C VAL A 142 -16.00 -14.77 -8.14
N SER A 143 -15.67 -15.82 -8.88
CA SER A 143 -16.60 -16.88 -9.25
C SER A 143 -16.41 -18.11 -8.36
N CYS A 144 -17.49 -18.84 -8.10
CA CYS A 144 -17.50 -19.99 -7.21
C CYS A 144 -18.00 -21.23 -7.95
N ARG A 145 -17.27 -22.34 -7.81
CA ARG A 145 -17.72 -23.69 -8.22
C ARG A 145 -17.75 -24.58 -6.99
N SER A 146 -18.95 -25.02 -6.63
CA SER A 146 -19.20 -25.94 -5.51
C SER A 146 -19.37 -27.37 -6.01
N TYR A 147 -18.91 -28.33 -5.21
CA TYR A 147 -19.00 -29.76 -5.48
C TYR A 147 -19.74 -30.46 -4.34
N SER A 148 -20.42 -31.56 -4.63
CA SER A 148 -21.15 -32.38 -3.67
C SER A 148 -20.27 -33.00 -2.58
N THR A 149 -18.95 -33.06 -2.81
CA THR A 149 -17.95 -33.52 -1.86
C THR A 149 -17.60 -32.51 -0.77
N GLY A 150 -18.14 -31.29 -0.83
CA GLY A 150 -17.75 -30.18 0.06
C GLY A 150 -16.56 -29.36 -0.45
N LYS A 151 -16.00 -29.69 -1.61
CA LYS A 151 -14.96 -28.89 -2.26
C LYS A 151 -15.60 -27.65 -2.88
N ILE A 152 -14.95 -26.49 -2.68
CA ILE A 152 -15.29 -25.22 -3.33
C ILE A 152 -14.02 -24.68 -4.00
N VAL A 153 -14.15 -24.23 -5.23
CA VAL A 153 -13.11 -23.55 -5.98
C VAL A 153 -13.57 -22.12 -6.25
N LEU A 154 -12.83 -21.16 -5.71
CA LEU A 154 -13.00 -19.73 -5.96
C LEU A 154 -11.98 -19.30 -7.00
N THR A 155 -12.43 -18.62 -8.06
CA THR A 155 -11.56 -18.06 -9.09
C THR A 155 -11.71 -16.55 -9.13
N PHE A 156 -10.59 -15.86 -8.99
CA PHE A 156 -10.50 -14.41 -8.93
C PHE A 156 -10.24 -13.85 -10.33
N SER A 157 -10.92 -12.79 -10.69
CA SER A 157 -10.87 -12.17 -12.01
C SER A 157 -11.08 -10.66 -11.93
N SER A 158 -10.96 -9.99 -13.05
CA SER A 158 -11.36 -8.61 -13.24
C SER A 158 -12.59 -8.54 -14.14
N THR A 159 -13.50 -7.62 -13.84
CA THR A 159 -14.62 -7.29 -14.73
C THR A 159 -14.18 -6.41 -15.90
N ALA A 160 -13.06 -5.69 -15.75
CA ALA A 160 -12.56 -4.73 -16.73
C ALA A 160 -11.83 -5.39 -17.91
N CYS A 161 -11.46 -6.66 -17.84
CA CYS A 161 -10.72 -7.33 -18.91
C CYS A 161 -10.65 -8.86 -18.77
N THR A 162 -10.21 -9.53 -19.83
CA THR A 162 -9.95 -10.98 -19.80
C THR A 162 -8.74 -11.31 -18.92
N ALA A 163 -8.63 -12.57 -18.46
CA ALA A 163 -7.50 -13.03 -17.64
C ALA A 163 -6.14 -12.78 -18.31
N LYS A 164 -6.02 -13.06 -19.62
CA LYS A 164 -4.78 -12.81 -20.39
C LYS A 164 -4.41 -11.34 -20.45
N THR A 165 -5.40 -10.48 -20.65
CA THR A 165 -5.22 -9.02 -20.66
C THR A 165 -4.85 -8.51 -19.27
N LEU A 166 -5.46 -9.04 -18.22
CA LEU A 166 -5.18 -8.70 -16.82
C LEU A 166 -3.72 -8.97 -16.46
N GLU A 167 -3.15 -10.12 -16.82
CA GLU A 167 -1.73 -10.41 -16.59
C GLU A 167 -0.81 -9.39 -17.27
N SER A 168 -1.11 -9.03 -18.52
CA SER A 168 -0.37 -7.99 -19.24
C SER A 168 -0.48 -6.62 -18.54
N TYR A 169 -1.68 -6.26 -18.08
CA TYR A 169 -1.91 -5.00 -17.36
C TYR A 169 -1.20 -4.97 -16.01
N ARG A 170 -1.22 -6.07 -15.27
CA ARG A 170 -0.50 -6.26 -14.00
C ARG A 170 1.01 -6.05 -14.17
N ALA A 171 1.60 -6.69 -15.18
CA ALA A 171 3.03 -6.55 -15.49
C ALA A 171 3.40 -5.12 -15.88
N LYS A 172 2.61 -4.48 -16.75
CA LYS A 172 2.85 -3.10 -17.19
C LYS A 172 2.67 -2.08 -16.07
N ALA A 173 1.65 -2.24 -15.23
CA ALA A 173 1.41 -1.36 -14.09
C ALA A 173 2.54 -1.45 -13.06
N LEU A 174 3.01 -2.66 -12.75
CA LEU A 174 4.16 -2.83 -11.85
C LEU A 174 5.43 -2.22 -12.43
N ALA A 175 5.72 -2.43 -13.72
CA ALA A 175 6.87 -1.83 -14.38
C ALA A 175 6.80 -0.29 -14.38
N ALA A 176 5.60 0.28 -14.60
CA ALA A 176 5.38 1.71 -14.51
C ALA A 176 5.57 2.24 -13.09
N ALA A 177 5.03 1.55 -12.07
CA ALA A 177 5.23 1.92 -10.67
C ALA A 177 6.71 1.91 -10.26
N ILE A 178 7.46 0.87 -10.68
CA ILE A 178 8.91 0.79 -10.45
C ILE A 178 9.63 1.97 -11.12
N LYS A 179 9.26 2.31 -12.35
CA LYS A 179 9.86 3.45 -13.05
C LYS A 179 9.58 4.78 -12.34
N VAL A 180 8.38 4.98 -11.82
CA VAL A 180 8.02 6.17 -11.03
C VAL A 180 8.85 6.22 -9.76
N HIS A 181 8.88 5.13 -9.00
CA HIS A 181 9.69 4.99 -7.80
C HIS A 181 11.16 5.34 -8.08
N ASP A 182 11.79 4.63 -9.03
CA ASP A 182 13.20 4.81 -9.36
C ASP A 182 13.49 6.26 -9.79
N SER A 183 12.64 6.86 -10.62
CA SER A 183 12.80 8.24 -11.09
C SER A 183 12.75 9.28 -9.96
N LEU A 184 11.84 9.11 -8.99
CA LEU A 184 11.71 10.02 -7.86
C LEU A 184 12.89 9.89 -6.89
N TRP A 185 13.42 8.70 -6.70
CA TRP A 185 14.63 8.47 -5.91
C TRP A 185 15.90 8.95 -6.62
N GLU A 186 16.04 8.70 -7.91
CA GLU A 186 17.21 9.14 -8.71
C GLU A 186 17.27 10.65 -8.85
N SER A 187 16.12 11.32 -8.94
CA SER A 187 16.06 12.80 -8.99
C SER A 187 16.30 13.47 -7.63
N GLY A 188 16.27 12.71 -6.53
CA GLY A 188 16.34 13.26 -5.18
C GLY A 188 15.02 13.89 -4.71
N THR A 189 13.92 13.71 -5.46
CA THR A 189 12.58 14.12 -5.00
C THR A 189 12.12 13.30 -3.81
N LEU A 190 12.46 12.00 -3.79
CA LEU A 190 12.42 11.15 -2.61
C LEU A 190 13.82 11.00 -2.05
N SER A 191 13.94 11.01 -0.73
CA SER A 191 15.23 10.87 -0.04
C SER A 191 15.05 10.15 1.30
N TYR A 192 16.15 9.60 1.83
CA TYR A 192 16.14 8.78 3.05
C TYR A 192 15.82 9.56 4.33
N ASP A 193 15.85 10.86 4.31
CA ASP A 193 15.47 11.72 5.43
C ASP A 193 13.98 12.07 5.47
N MET A 194 13.24 11.68 4.44
CA MET A 194 11.79 11.82 4.45
C MET A 194 11.14 10.77 5.36
N SER A 195 10.15 11.22 6.09
CA SER A 195 9.21 10.35 6.80
C SER A 195 8.32 9.58 5.83
N GLN A 196 7.67 8.51 6.28
CA GLN A 196 6.67 7.81 5.47
C GLN A 196 5.55 8.75 5.03
N TYR A 197 5.18 9.72 5.88
CA TYR A 197 4.18 10.73 5.57
C TYR A 197 4.62 11.61 4.39
N GLU A 198 5.87 12.07 4.37
CA GLU A 198 6.41 12.89 3.28
C GLU A 198 6.55 12.11 1.97
N ILE A 199 7.00 10.85 2.04
CA ILE A 199 7.06 9.94 0.89
C ILE A 199 5.66 9.71 0.31
N ALA A 200 4.70 9.38 1.17
CA ALA A 200 3.31 9.16 0.76
C ALA A 200 2.70 10.41 0.11
N ARG A 201 2.98 11.61 0.68
CA ARG A 201 2.55 12.89 0.11
C ARG A 201 3.17 13.16 -1.27
N THR A 202 4.42 12.77 -1.48
CA THR A 202 5.08 12.91 -2.77
C THR A 202 4.40 12.06 -3.84
N TYR A 203 4.06 10.80 -3.54
CA TYR A 203 3.31 9.95 -4.46
C TYR A 203 1.88 10.44 -4.70
N PHE A 204 1.23 10.99 -3.67
CA PHE A 204 -0.09 11.63 -3.82
C PHE A 204 -0.04 12.78 -4.85
N GLN A 205 0.93 13.70 -4.68
CA GLN A 205 1.16 14.80 -5.61
C GLN A 205 1.48 14.30 -7.02
N TRP A 206 2.37 13.31 -7.10
CA TRP A 206 2.77 12.75 -8.40
C TRP A 206 1.57 12.20 -9.18
N LEU A 207 0.67 11.48 -8.52
CA LEU A 207 -0.54 10.95 -9.18
C LEU A 207 -1.49 12.06 -9.60
N CYS A 208 -1.71 13.08 -8.78
CA CYS A 208 -2.52 14.23 -9.15
C CYS A 208 -1.95 14.99 -10.38
N ASP A 209 -0.63 15.00 -10.54
CA ASP A 209 0.04 15.67 -11.65
C ASP A 209 0.07 14.84 -12.94
N HIS A 210 -0.04 13.49 -12.85
CA HIS A 210 0.19 12.58 -13.97
C HIS A 210 -1.02 11.74 -14.36
N CYS A 211 -2.10 11.77 -13.60
CA CYS A 211 -3.34 11.07 -13.90
C CYS A 211 -4.49 12.07 -14.01
N ARG A 212 -5.54 11.70 -14.74
CA ARG A 212 -6.80 12.47 -14.86
C ARG A 212 -7.98 11.56 -14.60
N TYR A 213 -9.04 12.13 -14.02
CA TYR A 213 -10.26 11.38 -13.80
C TYR A 213 -10.99 11.10 -15.12
N ASP A 214 -11.36 9.84 -15.35
CA ASP A 214 -12.08 9.38 -16.53
C ASP A 214 -13.59 9.50 -16.32
N ASN A 215 -14.15 10.64 -16.71
CA ASN A 215 -15.60 10.87 -16.62
C ASN A 215 -16.43 10.05 -17.62
N ALA A 216 -15.77 9.39 -18.58
CA ALA A 216 -16.42 8.58 -19.61
C ALA A 216 -16.19 7.08 -19.41
N ALA A 217 -15.59 6.67 -18.29
CA ALA A 217 -15.28 5.25 -18.04
C ALA A 217 -16.54 4.41 -18.04
N ALA A 218 -16.54 3.35 -18.86
CA ALA A 218 -17.51 2.27 -18.76
C ALA A 218 -17.07 1.28 -17.67
N ASP A 219 -18.00 0.48 -17.13
CA ASP A 219 -17.73 -0.47 -16.03
C ASP A 219 -16.64 -1.52 -16.37
N ASP A 220 -16.42 -1.79 -17.65
CA ASP A 220 -15.39 -2.69 -18.16
C ASP A 220 -14.12 -1.96 -18.65
N SER A 221 -13.99 -0.67 -18.35
CA SER A 221 -12.83 0.13 -18.73
C SER A 221 -11.58 -0.20 -17.94
N ALA A 222 -10.41 -0.14 -18.60
CA ALA A 222 -9.12 -0.23 -17.93
C ALA A 222 -8.86 0.92 -16.93
N SER A 223 -9.65 1.99 -16.98
CA SER A 223 -9.61 3.10 -16.02
C SER A 223 -9.95 2.66 -14.59
N HIS A 224 -10.63 1.52 -14.43
CA HIS A 224 -10.89 0.85 -13.14
C HIS A 224 -9.67 0.08 -12.60
N LEU A 225 -8.56 0.05 -13.30
CA LEU A 225 -7.39 -0.72 -12.94
C LEU A 225 -6.21 0.20 -12.62
N THR A 226 -5.33 -0.24 -11.76
CA THR A 226 -4.02 0.37 -11.50
C THR A 226 -3.26 0.72 -12.79
N TYR A 227 -3.45 -0.10 -13.83
CA TYR A 227 -2.94 0.12 -15.18
C TYR A 227 -3.42 1.46 -15.78
N GLY A 228 -4.70 1.80 -15.60
CA GLY A 228 -5.26 3.05 -16.12
C GLY A 228 -4.50 4.27 -15.58
N ALA A 229 -4.32 4.34 -14.26
CA ALA A 229 -3.62 5.45 -13.62
C ALA A 229 -2.13 5.53 -14.00
N LEU A 230 -1.40 4.41 -13.90
CA LEU A 230 0.07 4.40 -14.03
C LEU A 230 0.58 4.35 -15.47
N VAL A 231 -0.21 3.80 -16.41
CA VAL A 231 0.24 3.57 -17.79
C VAL A 231 -0.51 4.46 -18.78
N SER A 232 -1.82 4.60 -18.60
CA SER A 232 -2.65 5.41 -19.49
C SER A 232 -2.81 6.85 -19.03
N GLY A 233 -2.54 7.16 -17.74
CA GLY A 233 -2.76 8.47 -17.15
C GLY A 233 -4.24 8.85 -17.07
N LEU A 234 -5.14 7.85 -17.06
CA LEU A 234 -6.58 8.02 -17.03
C LEU A 234 -7.21 6.95 -16.14
N ALA A 235 -7.90 7.35 -15.08
CA ALA A 235 -8.47 6.42 -14.11
C ALA A 235 -9.72 6.94 -13.43
N VAL A 236 -10.48 6.02 -12.84
CA VAL A 236 -11.51 6.32 -11.83
C VAL A 236 -11.00 5.91 -10.45
N CYS A 237 -11.82 5.99 -9.42
CA CYS A 237 -11.39 5.89 -8.01
C CYS A 237 -10.59 4.60 -7.68
N ASP A 238 -10.97 3.45 -8.21
CA ASP A 238 -10.26 2.18 -7.98
C ASP A 238 -8.90 2.11 -8.71
N GLY A 239 -8.79 2.71 -9.88
CA GLY A 239 -7.51 2.85 -10.59
C GLY A 239 -6.54 3.77 -9.85
N TYR A 240 -6.99 4.94 -9.37
CA TYR A 240 -6.19 5.85 -8.53
C TYR A 240 -5.73 5.17 -7.24
N THR A 241 -6.68 4.59 -6.50
CA THR A 241 -6.39 3.92 -5.23
C THR A 241 -5.41 2.76 -5.41
N GLY A 242 -5.61 1.93 -6.45
CA GLY A 242 -4.70 0.84 -6.76
C GLY A 242 -3.30 1.31 -7.13
N ALA A 243 -3.17 2.39 -7.90
CA ALA A 243 -1.88 2.97 -8.25
C ALA A 243 -1.16 3.52 -7.01
N TYR A 244 -1.88 4.25 -6.17
CA TYR A 244 -1.32 4.81 -4.95
C TYR A 244 -0.88 3.72 -3.97
N ASN A 245 -1.72 2.71 -3.73
CA ASN A 245 -1.38 1.58 -2.87
C ASN A 245 -0.15 0.81 -3.40
N LEU A 246 -0.04 0.64 -4.72
CA LEU A 246 1.12 -0.02 -5.31
C LEU A 246 2.41 0.76 -5.05
N LEU A 247 2.40 2.08 -5.24
CA LEU A 247 3.56 2.94 -4.96
C LEU A 247 3.95 2.92 -3.48
N LEU A 248 2.98 3.00 -2.56
CA LEU A 248 3.24 2.89 -1.12
C LEU A 248 3.84 1.53 -0.73
N LYS A 249 3.33 0.44 -1.32
CA LYS A 249 3.84 -0.91 -1.04
C LYS A 249 5.25 -1.14 -1.56
N LEU A 250 5.67 -0.48 -2.63
CA LEU A 250 7.06 -0.48 -3.09
C LEU A 250 8.01 0.11 -2.02
N GLU A 251 7.55 1.09 -1.24
CA GLU A 251 8.28 1.67 -0.10
C GLU A 251 8.15 0.86 1.20
N GLY A 252 7.44 -0.28 1.16
CA GLY A 252 7.16 -1.08 2.35
C GLY A 252 6.14 -0.46 3.30
N ILE A 253 5.45 0.59 2.88
CA ILE A 253 4.39 1.26 3.65
C ILE A 253 3.14 0.37 3.68
N GLU A 254 2.62 0.13 4.86
CA GLU A 254 1.42 -0.66 5.05
C GLU A 254 0.18 0.14 4.64
N CYS A 255 -0.58 -0.39 3.70
CA CYS A 255 -1.80 0.22 3.22
C CYS A 255 -2.80 -0.81 2.70
N THR A 256 -4.06 -0.40 2.68
CA THR A 256 -5.20 -1.16 2.15
C THR A 256 -6.21 -0.22 1.53
N SER A 257 -7.19 -0.76 0.79
CA SER A 257 -8.29 0.03 0.27
C SER A 257 -9.49 -0.02 1.21
N LEU A 258 -10.12 1.12 1.42
CA LEU A 258 -11.45 1.25 1.99
C LEU A 258 -12.44 1.62 0.89
N PHE A 259 -13.67 1.15 0.99
CA PHE A 259 -14.70 1.46 -0.01
C PHE A 259 -16.08 1.52 0.63
N ASN A 260 -16.94 2.33 0.03
CA ASN A 260 -18.37 2.36 0.25
C ASN A 260 -19.12 1.92 -1.01
N ASN A 261 -20.40 2.23 -1.13
CA ASN A 261 -21.21 1.80 -2.28
C ASN A 261 -20.81 2.45 -3.62
N SER A 262 -20.11 3.56 -3.61
CA SER A 262 -19.83 4.37 -4.80
C SER A 262 -18.38 4.83 -4.94
N HIS A 263 -17.55 4.63 -3.94
CA HIS A 263 -16.20 5.18 -3.92
C HIS A 263 -15.21 4.26 -3.17
N ILE A 264 -13.91 4.41 -3.49
CA ILE A 264 -12.80 3.67 -2.87
C ILE A 264 -11.62 4.61 -2.67
N TRP A 265 -10.91 4.46 -1.54
CA TRP A 265 -9.73 5.26 -1.17
C TRP A 265 -8.77 4.45 -0.32
N THR A 266 -7.63 5.02 0.01
CA THR A 266 -6.55 4.35 0.76
C THR A 266 -6.67 4.60 2.26
N LEU A 267 -6.44 3.56 3.06
CA LEU A 267 -6.04 3.62 4.47
C LEU A 267 -4.57 3.20 4.55
N ALA A 268 -3.70 4.08 5.03
CA ALA A 268 -2.27 3.81 5.17
C ALA A 268 -1.79 4.04 6.60
N THR A 269 -0.80 3.25 7.03
CA THR A 269 -0.08 3.48 8.29
C THR A 269 1.23 4.21 7.97
N LEU A 270 1.29 5.50 8.31
CA LEU A 270 2.45 6.36 8.08
C LEU A 270 3.06 6.73 9.42
N ASP A 271 4.34 6.42 9.61
CA ASP A 271 5.08 6.70 10.85
C ASP A 271 4.35 6.20 12.12
N GLY A 272 3.66 5.04 12.00
CA GLY A 272 2.91 4.41 13.08
C GLY A 272 1.48 4.95 13.30
N THR A 273 1.03 5.93 12.52
CA THR A 273 -0.32 6.51 12.60
C THR A 273 -1.13 6.15 11.35
N GLN A 274 -2.40 5.79 11.53
CA GLN A 274 -3.31 5.51 10.42
C GLN A 274 -3.91 6.80 9.85
N TYR A 275 -3.90 6.91 8.53
CA TYR A 275 -4.47 8.02 7.78
C TYR A 275 -5.33 7.53 6.62
N HIS A 276 -6.44 8.22 6.41
CA HIS A 276 -7.24 8.09 5.19
C HIS A 276 -6.68 9.03 4.13
N ILE A 277 -6.55 8.53 2.91
CA ILE A 277 -5.94 9.28 1.80
C ILE A 277 -6.76 9.00 0.54
N ASP A 278 -7.32 10.05 -0.05
CA ASP A 278 -8.12 9.96 -1.27
C ASP A 278 -7.49 10.77 -2.41
N VAL A 279 -6.68 10.08 -3.20
CA VAL A 279 -6.00 10.69 -4.34
C VAL A 279 -6.99 11.13 -5.42
N THR A 280 -8.11 10.40 -5.58
CA THR A 280 -9.14 10.72 -6.58
C THR A 280 -9.74 12.11 -6.33
N TRP A 281 -10.13 12.37 -5.10
CA TRP A 281 -10.68 13.68 -4.72
C TRP A 281 -9.61 14.74 -4.52
N GLY A 282 -8.38 14.32 -4.27
CA GLY A 282 -7.21 15.19 -4.25
C GLY A 282 -6.83 15.74 -5.61
N ASP A 283 -7.18 15.03 -6.69
CA ASP A 283 -6.95 15.50 -8.06
C ASP A 283 -8.09 16.44 -8.51
N GLN A 284 -7.82 17.72 -8.46
CA GLN A 284 -8.75 18.78 -8.81
C GLN A 284 -8.37 19.42 -10.17
N TYR A 285 -8.34 18.59 -11.23
CA TYR A 285 -8.11 19.06 -12.62
C TYR A 285 -6.90 19.98 -12.77
N GLY A 286 -5.72 19.49 -12.35
CA GLY A 286 -4.45 20.22 -12.44
C GLY A 286 -4.09 21.03 -11.20
N ARG A 287 -4.83 20.87 -10.10
CA ARG A 287 -4.46 21.34 -8.77
C ARG A 287 -4.60 20.19 -7.76
N THR A 288 -3.62 20.04 -6.88
CA THR A 288 -3.67 19.05 -5.81
C THR A 288 -4.38 19.65 -4.59
N ASP A 289 -5.44 18.99 -4.15
CA ASP A 289 -6.13 19.35 -2.90
C ASP A 289 -5.67 18.45 -1.74
N LEU A 290 -4.79 19.00 -0.92
CA LEU A 290 -4.23 18.29 0.24
C LEU A 290 -5.21 18.07 1.38
N ARG A 291 -6.45 18.58 1.33
CA ARG A 291 -7.48 18.26 2.32
C ARG A 291 -7.84 16.78 2.32
N TYR A 292 -7.60 16.08 1.19
CA TYR A 292 -7.83 14.66 1.03
C TYR A 292 -6.59 13.79 1.27
N PHE A 293 -5.51 14.40 1.76
CA PHE A 293 -4.29 13.71 2.16
C PHE A 293 -4.12 13.76 3.69
N GLY A 294 -3.87 12.60 4.32
CA GLY A 294 -3.59 12.55 5.77
C GLY A 294 -4.81 12.83 6.65
N MET A 295 -6.00 12.49 6.20
CA MET A 295 -7.24 12.68 6.97
C MET A 295 -7.31 11.73 8.16
N SER A 296 -7.83 12.22 9.29
CA SER A 296 -8.30 11.36 10.37
C SER A 296 -9.55 10.58 9.93
N GLU A 297 -9.92 9.53 10.70
CA GLU A 297 -11.15 8.79 10.45
C GLU A 297 -12.39 9.70 10.46
N GLU A 298 -12.45 10.64 11.40
CA GLU A 298 -13.55 11.60 11.50
C GLU A 298 -13.63 12.53 10.29
N GLN A 299 -12.50 13.08 9.83
CA GLN A 299 -12.43 13.92 8.63
C GLN A 299 -12.84 13.13 7.38
N SER A 300 -12.35 11.89 7.26
CA SER A 300 -12.72 11.00 6.17
C SER A 300 -14.22 10.68 6.19
N TYR A 301 -14.79 10.45 7.37
CA TYR A 301 -16.22 10.20 7.51
C TYR A 301 -17.09 11.37 7.05
N GLN A 302 -16.66 12.61 7.29
CA GLN A 302 -17.37 13.80 6.79
C GLN A 302 -17.39 13.89 5.27
N CYS A 303 -16.30 13.49 4.61
CA CYS A 303 -16.18 13.48 3.15
C CYS A 303 -16.81 12.22 2.52
N HIS A 304 -16.63 11.07 3.16
CA HIS A 304 -17.07 9.75 2.68
C HIS A 304 -18.11 9.17 3.66
N PRO A 305 -19.37 9.59 3.59
CA PRO A 305 -20.37 9.08 4.52
C PRO A 305 -20.44 7.55 4.42
N TRP A 306 -20.04 6.89 5.50
CA TRP A 306 -20.03 5.44 5.62
C TRP A 306 -21.45 4.91 5.58
N GLY A 307 -21.73 3.94 4.74
CA GLY A 307 -22.93 3.14 4.87
C GLY A 307 -22.94 2.41 6.23
N THR A 308 -24.09 2.04 6.72
CA THR A 308 -24.23 1.29 7.98
C THR A 308 -23.47 -0.03 8.01
N ALA A 309 -23.10 -0.59 6.86
CA ALA A 309 -22.29 -1.79 6.71
C ALA A 309 -20.78 -1.53 6.93
N ASP A 310 -20.30 -0.33 6.64
CA ASP A 310 -18.86 -0.01 6.65
C ASP A 310 -18.34 0.42 8.04
N LYS A 311 -19.23 0.82 8.96
CA LYS A 311 -18.91 1.16 10.36
C LYS A 311 -18.56 -0.03 11.27
N LYS A 312 -18.65 -1.25 10.79
CA LYS A 312 -18.50 -2.48 11.59
C LYS A 312 -17.27 -3.31 11.20
N LYS A 313 -16.26 -2.69 10.63
CA LYS A 313 -14.99 -3.40 10.32
C LYS A 313 -13.87 -2.94 11.21
#